data_054056e8e6fe23d5331e4d681a9b7ff3
#
_entry.id   054056e8e6fe23d5331e4d681a9b7ff3
#
_cell.length_a   1.000
_cell.length_b   1.000
_cell.length_c   1.000
_cell.angle_alpha   90.00
_cell.angle_beta   90.00
_cell.angle_gamma   90.00
#
_symmetry.space_group_name_H-M   'P 1'
#
loop_
_entity.id
_entity.type
_entity.pdbx_description
1 polymer ?
#
loop_
_entity_poly.entity_id
_entity_poly.type
_entity_poly.pdbx_seq_one_letter_code
_entity_poly.pdbx_strand_id
1 'polypeptide(L)'
;NPLAAKKRMAYVSENVMLYGNFTALQNIEFFTRLAGRKASREELGKVLLRCGLADEAHRRKVKSFSKGMRQRCGIAIAIMKDAEVILLDEPTSGLDPKGGMEFIRLLDELRTDGKGILMTTHDIFRAREIADRVGIMSSGSLVRVIEKEALVNEDLAQLYLQNITEDITHGKIA
;
A
#
# COMPACT_ATOMS: atom_id res chain seq x y z
N ASN A 1 19.52 9.40 -10.60
CA ASN A 1 20.30 8.37 -9.89
C ASN A 1 19.35 7.31 -9.30
N PRO A 2 19.24 6.09 -9.91
CA PRO A 2 18.28 5.06 -9.48
C PRO A 2 18.50 4.58 -8.03
N LEU A 3 19.73 4.53 -7.55
CA LEU A 3 20.03 4.11 -6.17
C LEU A 3 19.56 5.14 -5.14
N ALA A 4 19.70 6.43 -5.45
CA ALA A 4 19.18 7.49 -4.58
C ALA A 4 17.65 7.45 -4.51
N ALA A 5 16.98 7.25 -5.65
CA ALA A 5 15.51 7.08 -5.68
C ALA A 5 15.06 5.87 -4.85
N LYS A 6 15.69 4.70 -5.04
CA LYS A 6 15.37 3.48 -4.29
C LYS A 6 15.53 3.63 -2.77
N LYS A 7 16.47 4.47 -2.30
CA LYS A 7 16.63 4.76 -0.87
C LYS A 7 15.44 5.52 -0.29
N ARG A 8 14.81 6.40 -1.08
CA ARG A 8 13.68 7.25 -0.67
C ARG A 8 12.31 6.60 -0.89
N MET A 9 12.25 5.45 -1.54
CA MET A 9 11.00 4.78 -1.92
C MET A 9 10.88 3.44 -1.19
N ALA A 10 9.65 3.04 -0.85
CA ALA A 10 9.32 1.69 -0.44
C ALA A 10 8.28 1.12 -1.41
N TYR A 11 8.35 -0.19 -1.65
CA TYR A 11 7.36 -0.92 -2.43
C TYR A 11 6.77 -2.04 -1.57
N VAL A 12 5.46 -2.06 -1.51
CA VAL A 12 4.67 -3.08 -0.81
C VAL A 12 3.82 -3.78 -1.84
N SER A 13 4.21 -4.98 -2.20
CA SER A 13 3.49 -5.82 -3.18
C SER A 13 2.19 -6.35 -2.61
N GLU A 14 1.27 -6.79 -3.46
CA GLU A 14 0.05 -7.49 -3.06
C GLU A 14 0.33 -8.67 -2.12
N ASN A 15 1.36 -9.45 -2.42
CA ASN A 15 1.84 -10.55 -1.59
C ASN A 15 3.16 -10.16 -0.93
N VAL A 16 3.08 -9.54 0.25
CA VAL A 16 4.25 -9.08 0.98
C VAL A 16 5.14 -10.26 1.37
N MET A 17 6.36 -10.27 0.80
CA MET A 17 7.36 -11.31 1.03
C MET A 17 8.14 -10.99 2.32
N LEU A 18 7.85 -11.73 3.36
CA LEU A 18 8.51 -11.67 4.67
C LEU A 18 9.15 -13.00 5.01
N TYR A 19 10.15 -12.99 5.88
CA TYR A 19 10.75 -14.22 6.39
C TYR A 19 9.77 -14.93 7.33
N GLY A 20 9.10 -15.97 6.84
CA GLY A 20 7.99 -16.65 7.52
C GLY A 20 8.35 -17.23 8.89
N ASN A 21 9.61 -17.65 9.08
CA ASN A 21 10.13 -18.18 10.35
C ASN A 21 10.55 -17.08 11.35
N PHE A 22 10.65 -15.85 10.90
CA PHE A 22 10.90 -14.68 11.77
C PHE A 22 9.57 -14.19 12.36
N THR A 23 9.67 -13.55 13.52
CA THR A 23 8.56 -12.79 14.10
C THR A 23 8.36 -11.47 13.36
N ALA A 24 7.27 -10.76 13.64
CA ALA A 24 7.06 -9.42 13.09
C ALA A 24 8.20 -8.47 13.48
N LEU A 25 8.59 -8.45 14.75
CA LEU A 25 9.72 -7.66 15.23
C LEU A 25 11.05 -8.01 14.53
N GLN A 26 11.34 -9.29 14.32
CA GLN A 26 12.55 -9.71 13.63
C GLN A 26 12.55 -9.31 12.16
N ASN A 27 11.39 -9.39 11.48
CA ASN A 27 11.28 -8.93 10.11
C ASN A 27 11.52 -7.43 9.99
N ILE A 28 10.79 -6.62 10.78
CA ILE A 28 10.94 -5.16 10.70
C ILE A 28 12.36 -4.72 11.11
N GLU A 29 12.97 -5.34 12.11
CA GLU A 29 14.36 -5.08 12.49
C GLU A 29 15.33 -5.40 11.36
N PHE A 30 15.18 -6.56 10.72
CA PHE A 30 16.03 -6.98 9.61
C PHE A 30 15.98 -5.98 8.45
N PHE A 31 14.78 -5.60 8.00
CA PHE A 31 14.63 -4.65 6.89
C PHE A 31 15.05 -3.23 7.26
N THR A 32 14.88 -2.81 8.51
CA THR A 32 15.39 -1.52 9.02
C THR A 32 16.91 -1.47 8.94
N ARG A 33 17.59 -2.54 9.36
CA ARG A 33 19.05 -2.65 9.26
C ARG A 33 19.53 -2.73 7.81
N LEU A 34 18.79 -3.45 6.96
CA LEU A 34 19.09 -3.53 5.53
C LEU A 34 19.00 -2.16 4.85
N ALA A 35 18.10 -1.30 5.33
CA ALA A 35 17.98 0.10 4.89
C ALA A 35 19.10 1.01 5.47
N GLY A 36 20.05 0.46 6.23
CA GLY A 36 21.14 1.22 6.85
C GLY A 36 20.73 1.98 8.12
N ARG A 37 19.57 1.69 8.69
CA ARG A 37 19.04 2.35 9.89
C ARG A 37 19.15 1.45 11.11
N LYS A 38 19.17 2.08 12.28
CA LYS A 38 19.10 1.38 13.57
C LYS A 38 17.88 1.88 14.31
N ALA A 39 17.21 0.98 15.01
CA ALA A 39 16.08 1.30 15.87
C ALA A 39 16.11 0.41 17.11
N SER A 40 15.63 0.93 18.21
CA SER A 40 15.40 0.17 19.42
C SER A 40 14.20 -0.76 19.26
N ARG A 41 14.14 -1.79 20.09
CA ARG A 41 12.99 -2.72 20.08
C ARG A 41 11.68 -2.02 20.43
N GLU A 42 11.76 -0.99 21.26
CA GLU A 42 10.62 -0.16 21.64
C GLU A 42 10.08 0.63 20.42
N GLU A 43 10.96 1.28 19.65
CA GLU A 43 10.59 2.00 18.42
C GLU A 43 9.96 1.06 17.38
N LEU A 44 10.53 -0.12 17.17
CA LEU A 44 9.97 -1.14 16.29
C LEU A 44 8.57 -1.56 16.73
N GLY A 45 8.36 -1.77 18.04
CA GLY A 45 7.06 -2.10 18.60
C GLY A 45 6.03 -0.98 18.40
N LYS A 46 6.40 0.27 18.67
CA LYS A 46 5.52 1.44 18.45
C LYS A 46 5.05 1.53 16.99
N VAL A 47 5.96 1.29 16.04
CA VAL A 47 5.59 1.33 14.62
C VAL A 47 4.66 0.17 14.25
N LEU A 48 4.88 -1.03 14.77
CA LEU A 48 3.96 -2.15 14.54
C LEU A 48 2.57 -1.87 15.12
N LEU A 49 2.48 -1.31 16.32
CA LEU A 49 1.20 -0.87 16.92
C LEU A 49 0.51 0.18 16.05
N ARG A 50 1.25 1.20 15.61
CA ARG A 50 0.73 2.22 14.70
C ARG A 50 0.15 1.62 13.42
N CYS A 51 0.78 0.57 12.90
CA CYS A 51 0.28 -0.16 11.75
C CYS A 51 -0.89 -1.11 12.08
N GLY A 52 -1.42 -1.10 13.32
CA GLY A 52 -2.55 -1.92 13.74
C GLY A 52 -2.20 -3.39 14.01
N LEU A 53 -0.94 -3.68 14.31
CA LEU A 53 -0.51 -5.00 14.80
C LEU A 53 -0.40 -4.95 16.32
N ALA A 54 -1.31 -5.65 17.01
CA ALA A 54 -1.33 -5.71 18.47
C ALA A 54 -0.04 -6.37 19.03
N ASP A 55 0.30 -6.06 20.28
CA ASP A 55 1.54 -6.50 20.92
C ASP A 55 1.75 -8.01 20.88
N GLU A 56 0.67 -8.79 21.00
CA GLU A 56 0.71 -10.25 20.95
C GLU A 56 1.18 -10.76 19.58
N ALA A 57 0.92 -10.00 18.52
CA ALA A 57 1.37 -10.33 17.17
C ALA A 57 2.86 -10.06 16.98
N HIS A 58 3.47 -9.13 17.72
CA HIS A 58 4.86 -8.73 17.52
C HIS A 58 5.85 -9.90 17.63
N ARG A 59 5.58 -10.85 18.52
CA ARG A 59 6.42 -12.03 18.77
C ARG A 59 5.95 -13.29 18.05
N ARG A 60 4.85 -13.23 17.30
CA ARG A 60 4.37 -14.37 16.50
C ARG A 60 5.15 -14.46 15.19
N LYS A 61 5.38 -15.70 14.74
CA LYS A 61 6.01 -15.97 13.44
C LYS A 61 5.08 -15.55 12.30
N VAL A 62 5.63 -14.81 11.33
CA VAL A 62 4.86 -14.25 10.22
C VAL A 62 4.21 -15.29 9.32
N LYS A 63 4.69 -16.55 9.32
CA LYS A 63 4.01 -17.66 8.62
C LYS A 63 2.57 -17.87 9.08
N SER A 64 2.22 -17.48 10.32
CA SER A 64 0.86 -17.57 10.86
C SER A 64 0.01 -16.30 10.64
N PHE A 65 0.54 -15.31 9.92
CA PHE A 65 -0.16 -14.05 9.69
C PHE A 65 -1.17 -14.16 8.56
N SER A 66 -2.31 -13.47 8.73
CA SER A 66 -3.23 -13.19 7.64
C SER A 66 -2.58 -12.30 6.58
N LYS A 67 -3.18 -12.20 5.39
CA LYS A 67 -2.71 -11.29 4.33
C LYS A 67 -2.63 -9.84 4.86
N GLY A 68 -3.68 -9.36 5.55
CA GLY A 68 -3.71 -8.01 6.11
C GLY A 68 -2.63 -7.76 7.17
N MET A 69 -2.32 -8.75 8.02
CA MET A 69 -1.21 -8.61 8.97
C MET A 69 0.15 -8.50 8.27
N ARG A 70 0.35 -9.21 7.15
CA ARG A 70 1.58 -9.07 6.35
C ARG A 70 1.66 -7.71 5.66
N GLN A 71 0.53 -7.22 5.12
CA GLN A 71 0.45 -5.87 4.53
C GLN A 71 0.84 -4.80 5.56
N ARG A 72 0.31 -4.88 6.78
CA ARG A 72 0.66 -3.98 7.90
C ARG A 72 2.14 -4.04 8.26
N CYS A 73 2.77 -5.24 8.25
CA CYS A 73 4.22 -5.37 8.38
C CYS A 73 4.98 -4.69 7.23
N GLY A 74 4.49 -4.78 5.99
CA GLY A 74 5.07 -4.10 4.84
C GLY A 74 5.09 -2.58 5.00
N ILE A 75 3.97 -2.00 5.46
CA ILE A 75 3.91 -0.57 5.79
C ILE A 75 4.85 -0.22 6.95
N ALA A 76 4.89 -1.03 8.01
CA ALA A 76 5.83 -0.80 9.12
C ALA A 76 7.28 -0.75 8.65
N ILE A 77 7.67 -1.63 7.72
CA ILE A 77 9.00 -1.61 7.09
C ILE A 77 9.22 -0.32 6.29
N ALA A 78 8.21 0.15 5.53
CA ALA A 78 8.30 1.39 4.78
C ALA A 78 8.51 2.62 5.69
N ILE A 79 7.79 2.67 6.82
CA ILE A 79 7.95 3.70 7.86
C ILE A 79 9.37 3.65 8.44
N MET A 80 9.84 2.47 8.86
CA MET A 80 11.16 2.30 9.46
C MET A 80 12.30 2.59 8.49
N LYS A 81 12.10 2.36 7.19
CA LYS A 81 13.02 2.79 6.14
C LYS A 81 13.06 4.31 5.99
N ASP A 82 12.08 5.02 6.54
CA ASP A 82 11.84 6.45 6.33
C ASP A 82 11.61 6.79 4.85
N ALA A 83 10.85 5.96 4.18
CA ALA A 83 10.52 6.19 2.79
C ALA A 83 9.68 7.47 2.66
N GLU A 84 10.03 8.30 1.69
CA GLU A 84 9.27 9.50 1.34
C GLU A 84 8.10 9.16 0.42
N VAL A 85 8.29 8.12 -0.42
CA VAL A 85 7.28 7.62 -1.35
C VAL A 85 7.02 6.15 -1.08
N ILE A 86 5.75 5.78 -0.96
CA ILE A 86 5.30 4.39 -0.76
C ILE A 86 4.50 3.97 -1.99
N LEU A 87 4.98 2.93 -2.67
CA LEU A 87 4.30 2.30 -3.78
C LEU A 87 3.57 1.06 -3.26
N LEU A 88 2.29 0.96 -3.54
CA LEU A 88 1.41 -0.09 -3.05
C LEU A 88 0.73 -0.79 -4.23
N ASP A 89 0.84 -2.10 -4.26
CA ASP A 89 0.21 -2.91 -5.29
C ASP A 89 -0.93 -3.72 -4.69
N GLU A 90 -2.17 -3.36 -5.07
CA GLU A 90 -3.42 -3.98 -4.58
C GLU A 90 -3.45 -4.21 -3.06
N PRO A 91 -3.12 -3.19 -2.22
CA PRO A 91 -2.82 -3.42 -0.81
C PRO A 91 -4.04 -3.82 0.02
N THR A 92 -5.25 -3.61 -0.49
CA THR A 92 -6.50 -3.96 0.19
C THR A 92 -7.16 -5.21 -0.36
N SER A 93 -6.59 -5.81 -1.42
CA SER A 93 -7.09 -7.05 -2.02
C SER A 93 -7.14 -8.18 -1.00
N GLY A 94 -8.30 -8.85 -0.89
CA GLY A 94 -8.51 -9.97 0.04
C GLY A 94 -8.54 -9.60 1.52
N LEU A 95 -8.64 -8.31 1.86
CA LEU A 95 -8.96 -7.89 3.22
C LEU A 95 -10.48 -7.91 3.42
N ASP A 96 -10.90 -8.21 4.64
CA ASP A 96 -12.29 -8.01 5.03
C ASP A 96 -12.64 -6.50 5.03
N PRO A 97 -13.91 -6.12 4.98
CA PRO A 97 -14.30 -4.71 4.90
C PRO A 97 -13.71 -3.85 6.02
N LYS A 98 -13.71 -4.34 7.27
CA LYS A 98 -13.15 -3.64 8.42
C LYS A 98 -11.65 -3.45 8.29
N GLY A 99 -10.92 -4.53 7.97
CA GLY A 99 -9.46 -4.49 7.77
C GLY A 99 -9.05 -3.55 6.65
N GLY A 100 -9.82 -3.52 5.56
CA GLY A 100 -9.63 -2.59 4.45
C GLY A 100 -9.80 -1.13 4.88
N MET A 101 -10.88 -0.80 5.60
CA MET A 101 -11.11 0.56 6.11
C MET A 101 -9.99 1.03 7.06
N GLU A 102 -9.57 0.15 7.99
CA GLU A 102 -8.45 0.46 8.89
C GLU A 102 -7.14 0.68 8.14
N PHE A 103 -6.91 -0.10 7.08
CA PHE A 103 -5.71 0.05 6.24
C PHE A 103 -5.73 1.39 5.49
N ILE A 104 -6.87 1.79 4.93
CA ILE A 104 -7.06 3.08 4.26
C ILE A 104 -6.82 4.25 5.23
N ARG A 105 -7.32 4.17 6.45
CA ARG A 105 -7.04 5.20 7.48
C ARG A 105 -5.56 5.32 7.78
N LEU A 106 -4.84 4.20 7.88
CA LEU A 106 -3.39 4.21 8.06
C LEU A 106 -2.68 4.92 6.88
N LEU A 107 -3.13 4.70 5.64
CA LEU A 107 -2.56 5.40 4.48
C LEU A 107 -2.86 6.90 4.53
N ASP A 108 -4.05 7.31 4.95
CA ASP A 108 -4.41 8.72 5.09
C ASP A 108 -3.58 9.42 6.18
N GLU A 109 -3.32 8.75 7.30
CA GLU A 109 -2.38 9.24 8.32
C GLU A 109 -0.97 9.45 7.75
N LEU A 110 -0.46 8.49 6.97
CA LEU A 110 0.87 8.61 6.35
C LEU A 110 0.93 9.74 5.32
N ARG A 111 -0.15 9.94 4.56
CA ARG A 111 -0.31 11.09 3.65
C ARG A 111 -0.26 12.40 4.42
N THR A 112 -0.96 12.49 5.55
CA THR A 112 -0.97 13.66 6.43
C THR A 112 0.42 13.93 7.03
N ASP A 113 1.20 12.89 7.28
CA ASP A 113 2.62 12.99 7.68
C ASP A 113 3.55 13.41 6.53
N GLY A 114 3.01 13.73 5.35
CA GLY A 114 3.76 14.21 4.19
C GLY A 114 4.38 13.11 3.33
N LYS A 115 3.97 11.86 3.48
CA LYS A 115 4.42 10.76 2.59
C LYS A 115 3.66 10.81 1.25
N GLY A 116 4.38 10.67 0.15
CA GLY A 116 3.78 10.44 -1.16
C GLY A 116 3.32 8.98 -1.26
N ILE A 117 2.07 8.75 -1.69
CA ILE A 117 1.52 7.40 -1.83
C ILE A 117 1.03 7.21 -3.25
N LEU A 118 1.51 6.15 -3.91
CA LEU A 118 0.97 5.68 -5.18
C LEU A 118 0.46 4.26 -4.99
N MET A 119 -0.83 4.04 -5.26
CA MET A 119 -1.50 2.76 -5.06
C MET A 119 -2.17 2.30 -6.35
N THR A 120 -1.97 1.04 -6.72
CA THR A 120 -2.83 0.38 -7.69
C THR A 120 -4.01 -0.27 -6.96
N THR A 121 -5.20 -0.21 -7.54
CA THR A 121 -6.37 -0.91 -7.01
C THR A 121 -7.46 -1.06 -8.08
N HIS A 122 -8.23 -2.13 -8.01
CA HIS A 122 -9.47 -2.30 -8.73
C HIS A 122 -10.70 -1.88 -7.89
N ASP A 123 -10.50 -1.49 -6.63
CA ASP A 123 -11.56 -0.98 -5.75
C ASP A 123 -11.73 0.54 -5.95
N ILE A 124 -12.60 0.88 -6.89
CA ILE A 124 -12.89 2.24 -7.31
C ILE A 124 -13.42 3.10 -6.13
N PHE A 125 -14.21 2.49 -5.25
CA PHE A 125 -14.80 3.20 -4.10
C PHE A 125 -13.73 3.62 -3.11
N ARG A 126 -12.78 2.74 -2.81
CA ARG A 126 -11.65 3.07 -1.92
C ARG A 126 -10.69 4.07 -2.54
N ALA A 127 -10.43 3.96 -3.85
CA ALA A 127 -9.63 4.95 -4.56
C ALA A 127 -10.23 6.35 -4.41
N ARG A 128 -11.54 6.49 -4.62
CA ARG A 128 -12.27 7.76 -4.50
C ARG A 128 -12.21 8.36 -3.09
N GLU A 129 -12.21 7.53 -2.06
CA GLU A 129 -12.28 7.96 -0.66
C GLU A 129 -11.05 8.77 -0.22
N ILE A 130 -9.84 8.33 -0.62
CA ILE A 130 -8.58 8.87 -0.08
C ILE A 130 -7.67 9.54 -1.12
N ALA A 131 -7.89 9.28 -2.41
CA ALA A 131 -6.97 9.77 -3.43
C ALA A 131 -7.10 11.29 -3.63
N ASP A 132 -5.97 11.97 -3.79
CA ASP A 132 -5.93 13.34 -4.30
C ASP A 132 -6.07 13.35 -5.83
N ARG A 133 -5.64 12.27 -6.48
CA ARG A 133 -5.80 12.02 -7.93
C ARG A 133 -6.03 10.56 -8.21
N VAL A 134 -6.88 10.27 -9.19
CA VAL A 134 -7.12 8.90 -9.70
C VAL A 134 -6.72 8.84 -11.15
N GLY A 135 -5.83 7.90 -11.47
CA GLY A 135 -5.45 7.57 -12.85
C GLY A 135 -6.16 6.31 -13.33
N ILE A 136 -6.79 6.36 -14.48
CA ILE A 136 -7.38 5.19 -15.15
C ILE A 136 -6.37 4.65 -16.15
N MET A 137 -6.01 3.37 -15.97
CA MET A 137 -5.11 2.64 -16.86
C MET A 137 -5.92 1.69 -17.74
N SER A 138 -5.59 1.65 -19.03
CA SER A 138 -6.14 0.70 -19.98
C SER A 138 -5.04 0.26 -20.95
N SER A 139 -4.90 -1.03 -21.20
CA SER A 139 -3.93 -1.63 -22.13
C SER A 139 -2.50 -1.08 -21.96
N GLY A 140 -2.06 -0.88 -20.69
CA GLY A 140 -0.72 -0.38 -20.37
C GLY A 140 -0.53 1.14 -20.53
N SER A 141 -1.59 1.87 -20.89
CA SER A 141 -1.57 3.33 -21.06
C SER A 141 -2.38 4.04 -19.98
N LEU A 142 -1.91 5.19 -19.53
CA LEU A 142 -2.69 6.08 -18.67
C LEU A 142 -3.66 6.87 -19.54
N VAL A 143 -4.95 6.51 -19.49
CA VAL A 143 -5.96 7.10 -20.39
C VAL A 143 -6.62 8.35 -19.83
N ARG A 144 -6.71 8.46 -18.50
CA ARG A 144 -7.29 9.63 -17.84
C ARG A 144 -6.70 9.83 -16.45
N VAL A 145 -6.58 11.10 -16.04
CA VAL A 145 -6.28 11.50 -14.67
C VAL A 145 -7.41 12.41 -14.19
N ILE A 146 -7.92 12.16 -13.00
CA ILE A 146 -9.04 12.88 -12.40
C ILE A 146 -8.55 13.42 -11.05
N GLU A 147 -8.65 14.73 -10.88
CA GLU A 147 -8.30 15.42 -9.64
C GLU A 147 -9.43 15.24 -8.60
N LYS A 148 -9.11 15.38 -7.32
CA LYS A 148 -10.02 15.13 -6.18
C LYS A 148 -11.34 15.89 -6.30
N GLU A 149 -11.28 17.15 -6.72
CA GLU A 149 -12.44 18.03 -6.84
C GLU A 149 -13.44 17.51 -7.87
N ALA A 150 -12.95 16.90 -8.94
CA ALA A 150 -13.76 16.30 -9.98
C ALA A 150 -14.30 14.91 -9.60
N LEU A 151 -13.62 14.19 -8.70
CA LEU A 151 -14.03 12.84 -8.26
C LEU A 151 -15.42 12.83 -7.60
N VAL A 152 -15.87 13.95 -7.03
CA VAL A 152 -17.20 14.05 -6.38
C VAL A 152 -18.33 13.89 -7.40
N ASN A 153 -18.14 14.43 -8.61
CA ASN A 153 -19.18 14.51 -9.66
C ASN A 153 -19.02 13.43 -10.74
N GLU A 154 -17.90 12.71 -10.76
CA GLU A 154 -17.62 11.69 -11.77
C GLU A 154 -18.10 10.30 -11.32
N ASP A 155 -18.78 9.59 -12.20
CA ASP A 155 -19.05 8.17 -12.01
C ASP A 155 -17.84 7.35 -12.48
N LEU A 156 -16.92 7.10 -11.53
CA LEU A 156 -15.70 6.32 -11.78
C LEU A 156 -16.00 4.91 -12.31
N ALA A 157 -17.12 4.31 -11.88
CA ALA A 157 -17.49 2.97 -12.35
C ALA A 157 -17.90 3.00 -13.83
N GLN A 158 -18.68 4.00 -14.22
CA GLN A 158 -19.07 4.19 -15.62
C GLN A 158 -17.86 4.52 -16.50
N LEU A 159 -16.96 5.39 -16.02
CA LEU A 159 -15.74 5.73 -16.74
C LEU A 159 -14.82 4.51 -16.91
N TYR A 160 -14.68 3.70 -15.88
CA TYR A 160 -13.89 2.47 -15.94
C TYR A 160 -14.48 1.48 -16.96
N LEU A 161 -15.81 1.27 -16.93
CA LEU A 161 -16.50 0.39 -17.87
C LEU A 161 -16.40 0.88 -19.32
N GLN A 162 -16.54 2.19 -19.57
CA GLN A 162 -16.41 2.75 -20.92
C GLN A 162 -15.02 2.47 -21.51
N ASN A 163 -13.97 2.69 -20.74
CA ASN A 163 -12.59 2.47 -21.21
C ASN A 163 -12.28 0.98 -21.46
N ILE A 164 -12.84 0.05 -20.65
CA ILE A 164 -12.69 -1.39 -20.90
C ILE A 164 -13.45 -1.82 -22.14
N THR A 165 -14.68 -1.29 -22.35
CA THR A 165 -15.50 -1.65 -23.50
C THR A 165 -14.87 -1.17 -24.82
N GLU A 166 -14.23 -0.01 -24.82
CA GLU A 166 -13.48 0.49 -25.97
C GLU A 166 -12.29 -0.40 -26.32
N ASP A 167 -11.56 -0.91 -25.33
CA ASP A 167 -10.42 -1.83 -25.55
C ASP A 167 -10.87 -3.21 -26.10
N ILE A 168 -12.02 -3.72 -25.65
CA ILE A 168 -12.61 -4.96 -26.18
C ILE A 168 -13.05 -4.75 -27.65
N THR A 169 -13.68 -3.62 -27.96
CA THR A 169 -14.17 -3.31 -29.33
C THR A 169 -13.02 -3.07 -30.30
N HIS A 170 -11.87 -2.60 -29.84
CA HIS A 170 -10.67 -2.36 -30.66
C HIS A 170 -9.70 -3.55 -30.68
N GLY A 171 -10.08 -4.71 -30.14
CA GLY A 171 -9.29 -5.96 -30.20
C GLY A 171 -7.96 -5.92 -29.44
N LYS A 172 -7.84 -5.04 -28.44
CA LYS A 172 -6.62 -4.89 -27.63
C LYS A 172 -6.56 -5.83 -26.44
N ILE A 173 -7.68 -6.47 -26.09
CA ILE A 173 -7.78 -7.51 -25.06
C ILE A 173 -8.51 -8.69 -25.69
N ALA A 174 -7.84 -9.85 -25.76
CA ALA A 174 -8.40 -11.15 -26.11
C ALA A 174 -8.66 -11.96 -24.85
#